data_922e87d2ba145d9ea11d3e9d77d762a1
#
_entry.id   922e87d2ba145d9ea11d3e9d77d762a1
#
_cell.length_a   1.000
_cell.length_b   1.000
_cell.length_c   1.000
_cell.angle_alpha   90.00
_cell.angle_beta   90.00
_cell.angle_gamma   90.00
#
_symmetry.space_group_name_H-M   'P 1'
#
loop_
_entity.id
_entity.type
_entity.pdbx_description
1 polymer ?
#
loop_
_entity_poly.entity_id
_entity_poly.type
_entity_poly.pdbx_seq_one_letter_code
_entity_poly.pdbx_strand_id
1 'polypeptide(L)'
;MKSQASKVNRGFAIATGTAIALCALAVSPGAEEQASLQLAAAVQTECDRLAGSPYDQQRNSEFAPVGIDDIDDSAVNACQMAYDATGNPRFAYQLGRALNKIQQPDHAMSAYNAAVQAGYPAAKVNFGMLMGRLGDEQAEFQLYQEAALSGNVLGAYNLGVAYRDGLGTKPDVSKALQWFEKAAAEGDDTAAFNIGTIYDEGQLVPQDDQMAIAWYDLAAQRGNTDAMVNLGLMYETGEGIAADAKKAAEMYRQAGENGDLFGAYKFLQMQELGIVPAPSDPSMPEGVNSLVLKPGDVETPTTVGKEI
;
A
#
# COMPACT_ATOMS: atom_id res chain seq x y z
N MET A 1 -9.43 -71.54 -6.59
CA MET A 1 -10.79 -71.76 -7.13
C MET A 1 -11.16 -70.48 -7.86
N LYS A 2 -10.93 -70.39 -9.12
CA LYS A 2 -11.79 -70.58 -10.32
C LYS A 2 -13.19 -69.96 -10.09
N SER A 3 -13.54 -68.92 -10.83
CA SER A 3 -14.44 -68.86 -12.00
C SER A 3 -15.20 -67.53 -11.95
N GLN A 4 -15.66 -66.84 -12.90
CA GLN A 4 -15.65 -66.86 -14.38
C GLN A 4 -16.19 -65.51 -14.89
N ALA A 5 -15.86 -65.19 -16.09
CA ALA A 5 -16.33 -64.02 -16.84
C ALA A 5 -17.79 -64.17 -17.30
N SER A 6 -18.47 -63.03 -17.48
CA SER A 6 -19.58 -62.97 -18.45
C SER A 6 -19.53 -61.67 -19.23
N LYS A 7 -19.30 -61.85 -20.53
CA LYS A 7 -19.49 -60.88 -21.61
C LYS A 7 -20.97 -60.70 -21.88
N VAL A 8 -21.46 -59.48 -22.03
CA VAL A 8 -22.64 -59.23 -22.84
C VAL A 8 -22.28 -58.10 -23.84
N ASN A 9 -22.19 -58.54 -25.06
CA ASN A 9 -22.06 -57.78 -26.30
C ASN A 9 -23.48 -57.42 -26.74
N ARG A 10 -23.81 -56.16 -26.90
CA ARG A 10 -24.91 -55.76 -27.81
C ARG A 10 -24.50 -54.51 -28.58
N GLY A 11 -24.16 -54.79 -29.85
CA GLY A 11 -24.00 -53.77 -30.86
C GLY A 11 -25.31 -53.11 -31.22
N PHE A 12 -25.21 -51.82 -31.50
CA PHE A 12 -26.13 -51.11 -32.39
C PHE A 12 -25.29 -50.34 -33.39
N ALA A 13 -25.26 -50.86 -34.60
CA ALA A 13 -24.79 -50.13 -35.76
C ALA A 13 -25.98 -49.28 -36.27
N ILE A 14 -25.77 -47.97 -36.36
CA ILE A 14 -26.51 -47.14 -37.33
C ILE A 14 -25.49 -46.29 -38.03
N ALA A 15 -25.47 -46.49 -39.33
CA ALA A 15 -24.63 -45.82 -40.30
C ALA A 15 -25.18 -44.40 -40.61
N THR A 16 -24.31 -43.71 -41.30
CA THR A 16 -24.46 -42.60 -42.24
C THR A 16 -24.06 -41.23 -41.70
N GLY A 17 -22.87 -40.84 -41.99
CA GLY A 17 -22.66 -39.83 -43.03
C GLY A 17 -22.58 -38.43 -42.51
N THR A 18 -21.44 -38.01 -42.11
CA THR A 18 -20.75 -36.83 -42.67
C THR A 18 -19.31 -36.80 -42.13
N ALA A 19 -18.37 -37.07 -42.99
CA ALA A 19 -16.97 -36.85 -42.73
C ALA A 19 -16.77 -35.32 -42.60
N ILE A 20 -16.80 -34.81 -41.35
CA ILE A 20 -16.19 -33.54 -41.05
C ILE A 20 -14.70 -33.82 -41.10
N ALA A 21 -14.08 -33.50 -42.24
CA ALA A 21 -12.65 -33.39 -42.33
C ALA A 21 -12.20 -32.35 -41.31
N LEU A 22 -11.77 -32.80 -40.12
CA LEU A 22 -10.90 -32.00 -39.27
C LEU A 22 -9.65 -31.76 -40.12
N CYS A 23 -9.60 -30.62 -40.81
CA CYS A 23 -8.34 -30.02 -41.17
C CYS A 23 -7.57 -29.77 -39.89
N ALA A 24 -6.80 -30.74 -39.42
CA ALA A 24 -5.68 -30.48 -38.53
C ALA A 24 -4.74 -29.62 -39.38
N LEU A 25 -4.94 -28.30 -39.28
CA LEU A 25 -3.91 -27.36 -39.68
C LEU A 25 -2.70 -27.74 -38.84
N ALA A 26 -1.72 -28.34 -39.49
CA ALA A 26 -0.43 -28.59 -38.89
C ALA A 26 0.15 -27.21 -38.58
N VAL A 27 -0.09 -26.75 -37.35
CA VAL A 27 0.57 -25.56 -36.82
C VAL A 27 2.05 -25.91 -36.83
N SER A 28 2.85 -25.10 -37.51
CA SER A 28 4.29 -25.33 -37.54
C SER A 28 4.81 -25.22 -36.09
N PRO A 29 5.78 -26.05 -35.67
CA PRO A 29 6.31 -26.01 -34.30
C PRO A 29 6.72 -24.59 -33.82
N GLY A 30 7.19 -23.76 -34.74
CA GLY A 30 7.50 -22.35 -34.45
C GLY A 30 6.28 -21.46 -34.18
N ALA A 31 5.09 -21.79 -34.70
CA ALA A 31 3.89 -21.02 -34.47
C ALA A 31 3.27 -21.31 -33.07
N GLU A 32 3.38 -22.55 -32.58
CA GLU A 32 2.97 -22.92 -31.23
C GLU A 32 3.89 -22.28 -30.17
N GLU A 33 5.20 -22.31 -30.43
CA GLU A 33 6.17 -21.63 -29.55
C GLU A 33 5.96 -20.12 -29.52
N GLN A 34 5.71 -19.51 -30.67
CA GLN A 34 5.44 -18.07 -30.76
C GLN A 34 4.12 -17.70 -30.08
N ALA A 35 3.06 -18.49 -30.18
CA ALA A 35 1.81 -18.30 -29.50
C ALA A 35 1.95 -18.43 -27.95
N SER A 36 2.75 -19.41 -27.49
CA SER A 36 3.03 -19.58 -26.06
C SER A 36 3.83 -18.43 -25.49
N LEU A 37 4.81 -17.88 -26.19
CA LEU A 37 5.57 -16.70 -25.80
C LEU A 37 4.69 -15.44 -25.74
N GLN A 38 3.79 -15.27 -26.72
CA GLN A 38 2.84 -14.14 -26.70
C GLN A 38 1.85 -14.23 -25.53
N LEU A 39 1.35 -15.43 -25.24
CA LEU A 39 0.47 -15.65 -24.08
C LEU A 39 1.20 -15.38 -22.77
N ALA A 40 2.43 -15.87 -22.62
CA ALA A 40 3.25 -15.63 -21.45
C ALA A 40 3.50 -14.12 -21.23
N ALA A 41 3.82 -13.39 -22.30
CA ALA A 41 3.99 -11.94 -22.23
C ALA A 41 2.69 -11.23 -21.84
N ALA A 42 1.55 -11.65 -22.37
CA ALA A 42 0.26 -11.05 -22.06
C ALA A 42 -0.14 -11.24 -20.59
N VAL A 43 0.03 -12.44 -20.01
CA VAL A 43 -0.30 -12.68 -18.60
C VAL A 43 0.64 -11.96 -17.64
N GLN A 44 1.91 -11.80 -18.00
CA GLN A 44 2.87 -10.98 -17.22
C GLN A 44 2.42 -9.51 -17.19
N THR A 45 2.10 -8.95 -18.36
CA THR A 45 1.61 -7.58 -18.50
C THR A 45 0.34 -7.36 -17.70
N GLU A 46 -0.59 -8.30 -17.73
CA GLU A 46 -1.85 -8.19 -17.00
C GLU A 46 -1.66 -8.27 -15.49
N CYS A 47 -0.79 -9.15 -14.99
CA CYS A 47 -0.45 -9.19 -13.57
C CYS A 47 0.20 -7.87 -13.11
N ASP A 48 1.18 -7.33 -13.86
CA ASP A 48 1.83 -6.06 -13.53
C ASP A 48 0.82 -4.91 -13.48
N ARG A 49 -0.14 -4.89 -14.41
CA ARG A 49 -1.20 -3.87 -14.48
C ARG A 49 -2.17 -3.95 -13.29
N LEU A 50 -2.50 -5.15 -12.84
CA LEU A 50 -3.53 -5.39 -11.83
C LEU A 50 -3.02 -5.39 -10.39
N ALA A 51 -1.74 -5.66 -10.17
CA ALA A 51 -1.22 -5.92 -8.83
C ALA A 51 0.17 -5.32 -8.53
N GLY A 52 0.69 -4.40 -9.37
CA GLY A 52 1.98 -3.73 -9.14
C GLY A 52 1.91 -2.80 -7.91
N SER A 53 2.72 -3.03 -6.89
CA SER A 53 2.70 -2.25 -5.64
C SER A 53 3.34 -0.87 -5.77
N PRO A 54 2.81 0.19 -5.14
CA PRO A 54 3.48 1.49 -5.05
C PRO A 54 4.81 1.42 -4.29
N TYR A 55 4.94 0.50 -3.35
CA TYR A 55 6.13 0.34 -2.50
C TYR A 55 7.15 -0.67 -3.05
N ASP A 56 6.93 -1.18 -4.28
CA ASP A 56 7.83 -2.12 -4.93
C ASP A 56 8.76 -1.39 -5.89
N GLN A 57 10.01 -1.20 -5.48
CA GLN A 57 11.05 -0.56 -6.29
C GLN A 57 11.42 -1.35 -7.56
N GLN A 58 11.07 -2.64 -7.61
CA GLN A 58 11.32 -3.54 -8.75
C GLN A 58 10.06 -3.78 -9.61
N ARG A 59 8.97 -3.03 -9.35
CA ARG A 59 7.75 -3.14 -10.15
C ARG A 59 8.00 -2.73 -11.60
N ASN A 60 7.14 -3.20 -12.49
CA ASN A 60 7.12 -2.70 -13.86
C ASN A 60 6.59 -1.25 -13.89
N SER A 61 7.47 -0.30 -14.19
CA SER A 61 7.16 1.13 -14.18
C SER A 61 6.32 1.60 -15.38
N GLU A 62 6.05 0.72 -16.35
CA GLU A 62 5.14 1.02 -17.47
C GLU A 62 3.69 1.16 -17.02
N PHE A 63 3.34 0.58 -15.85
CA PHE A 63 2.02 0.62 -15.27
C PHE A 63 1.97 1.51 -14.03
N ALA A 64 0.82 2.15 -13.81
CA ALA A 64 0.55 2.86 -12.57
C ALA A 64 0.59 1.88 -11.38
N PRO A 65 1.06 2.32 -10.21
CA PRO A 65 1.00 1.49 -9.02
C PRO A 65 -0.46 1.26 -8.58
N VAL A 66 -0.72 0.08 -8.02
CA VAL A 66 -2.05 -0.34 -7.57
C VAL A 66 -2.03 -0.50 -6.04
N GLY A 67 -2.87 0.24 -5.33
CA GLY A 67 -3.11 0.07 -3.90
C GLY A 67 -3.66 -1.32 -3.59
N ILE A 68 -3.56 -1.76 -2.34
CA ILE A 68 -4.08 -3.09 -1.98
C ILE A 68 -5.61 -3.14 -2.15
N ASP A 69 -6.29 -2.04 -1.88
CA ASP A 69 -7.75 -1.94 -1.97
C ASP A 69 -8.28 -1.87 -3.40
N ASP A 70 -7.43 -1.43 -4.33
CA ASP A 70 -7.75 -1.29 -5.75
C ASP A 70 -7.44 -2.55 -6.57
N ILE A 71 -6.89 -3.61 -5.94
CA ILE A 71 -6.61 -4.86 -6.63
C ILE A 71 -7.92 -5.54 -7.00
N ASP A 72 -8.08 -5.81 -8.28
CA ASP A 72 -9.21 -6.58 -8.83
C ASP A 72 -9.02 -8.09 -8.59
N ASP A 73 -10.12 -8.82 -8.33
CA ASP A 73 -10.09 -10.27 -8.06
C ASP A 73 -9.49 -11.08 -9.23
N SER A 74 -9.58 -10.57 -10.46
CA SER A 74 -8.96 -11.17 -11.64
C SER A 74 -7.44 -11.23 -11.56
N ALA A 75 -6.81 -10.38 -10.72
CA ALA A 75 -5.37 -10.36 -10.49
C ALA A 75 -4.84 -11.71 -9.99
N VAL A 76 -5.62 -12.45 -9.20
CA VAL A 76 -5.22 -13.77 -8.69
C VAL A 76 -4.88 -14.71 -9.85
N ASN A 77 -5.79 -14.82 -10.82
CA ASN A 77 -5.59 -15.71 -11.96
C ASN A 77 -4.45 -15.22 -12.86
N ALA A 78 -4.41 -13.92 -13.17
CA ALA A 78 -3.36 -13.34 -14.00
C ALA A 78 -1.97 -13.53 -13.40
N CYS A 79 -1.82 -13.27 -12.08
CA CYS A 79 -0.54 -13.39 -11.39
C CYS A 79 -0.12 -14.86 -11.17
N GLN A 80 -1.09 -15.77 -10.92
CA GLN A 80 -0.80 -17.19 -10.87
C GLN A 80 -0.24 -17.70 -12.22
N MET A 81 -0.93 -17.39 -13.32
CA MET A 81 -0.48 -17.78 -14.66
C MET A 81 0.89 -17.17 -15.00
N ALA A 82 1.13 -15.92 -14.65
CA ALA A 82 2.43 -15.26 -14.87
C ALA A 82 3.55 -15.93 -14.06
N TYR A 83 3.26 -16.30 -12.81
CA TYR A 83 4.22 -17.00 -11.96
C TYR A 83 4.51 -18.41 -12.46
N ASP A 84 3.47 -19.18 -12.83
CA ASP A 84 3.61 -20.54 -13.36
C ASP A 84 4.41 -20.58 -14.68
N ALA A 85 4.22 -19.56 -15.53
CA ALA A 85 4.91 -19.45 -16.81
C ALA A 85 6.39 -19.05 -16.68
N THR A 86 6.76 -18.32 -15.63
CA THR A 86 8.09 -17.67 -15.55
C THR A 86 8.93 -18.04 -14.34
N GLY A 87 8.30 -18.45 -13.23
CA GLY A 87 8.96 -18.59 -11.94
C GLY A 87 9.48 -17.28 -11.36
N ASN A 88 9.12 -16.11 -11.94
CA ASN A 88 9.63 -14.83 -11.51
C ASN A 88 9.01 -14.42 -10.14
N PRO A 89 9.84 -14.16 -9.11
CA PRO A 89 9.36 -13.88 -7.76
C PRO A 89 8.50 -12.60 -7.66
N ARG A 90 8.61 -11.67 -8.60
CA ARG A 90 7.72 -10.53 -8.68
C ARG A 90 6.25 -10.96 -8.80
N PHE A 91 5.96 -11.94 -9.64
CA PHE A 91 4.59 -12.42 -9.83
C PHE A 91 4.10 -13.25 -8.64
N ALA A 92 4.98 -13.98 -7.94
CA ALA A 92 4.63 -14.61 -6.67
C ALA A 92 4.26 -13.55 -5.60
N TYR A 93 5.01 -12.45 -5.53
CA TYR A 93 4.69 -11.33 -4.65
C TYR A 93 3.33 -10.68 -5.00
N GLN A 94 3.10 -10.37 -6.28
CA GLN A 94 1.85 -9.77 -6.74
C GLN A 94 0.66 -10.72 -6.53
N LEU A 95 0.84 -12.03 -6.73
CA LEU A 95 -0.14 -13.06 -6.39
C LEU A 95 -0.46 -13.05 -4.90
N GLY A 96 0.56 -12.96 -4.04
CA GLY A 96 0.37 -12.85 -2.59
C GLY A 96 -0.48 -11.65 -2.21
N ARG A 97 -0.27 -10.48 -2.84
CA ARG A 97 -1.10 -9.28 -2.64
C ARG A 97 -2.56 -9.53 -3.04
N ALA A 98 -2.78 -10.09 -4.23
CA ALA A 98 -4.12 -10.39 -4.73
C ALA A 98 -4.87 -11.40 -3.83
N LEU A 99 -4.21 -12.48 -3.42
CA LEU A 99 -4.76 -13.48 -2.51
C LEU A 99 -5.07 -12.90 -1.12
N ASN A 100 -4.22 -12.01 -0.63
CA ASN A 100 -4.45 -11.31 0.63
C ASN A 100 -5.67 -10.40 0.55
N LYS A 101 -5.86 -9.67 -0.54
CA LYS A 101 -7.04 -8.84 -0.79
C LYS A 101 -8.35 -9.63 -0.73
N ILE A 102 -8.39 -10.82 -1.32
CA ILE A 102 -9.59 -11.69 -1.31
C ILE A 102 -9.67 -12.56 -0.05
N GLN A 103 -8.90 -12.24 1.00
CA GLN A 103 -8.93 -12.90 2.31
C GLN A 103 -8.61 -14.41 2.26
N GLN A 104 -7.63 -14.79 1.45
CA GLN A 104 -7.07 -16.14 1.39
C GLN A 104 -5.65 -16.18 2.02
N PRO A 105 -5.52 -16.05 3.35
CA PRO A 105 -4.23 -15.85 4.01
C PRO A 105 -3.26 -17.03 3.83
N ASP A 106 -3.73 -18.27 3.84
CA ASP A 106 -2.87 -19.46 3.67
C ASP A 106 -2.21 -19.50 2.29
N HIS A 107 -2.98 -19.16 1.25
CA HIS A 107 -2.47 -19.09 -0.11
C HIS A 107 -1.56 -17.86 -0.30
N ALA A 108 -1.94 -16.71 0.29
CA ALA A 108 -1.12 -15.50 0.27
C ALA A 108 0.24 -15.75 0.96
N MET A 109 0.24 -16.44 2.11
CA MET A 109 1.45 -16.82 2.83
C MET A 109 2.36 -17.68 1.96
N SER A 110 1.80 -18.68 1.25
CA SER A 110 2.56 -19.54 0.35
C SER A 110 3.21 -18.74 -0.81
N ALA A 111 2.45 -17.83 -1.40
CA ALA A 111 2.93 -16.98 -2.49
C ALA A 111 4.00 -15.98 -2.03
N TYR A 112 3.79 -15.30 -0.88
CA TYR A 112 4.80 -14.41 -0.30
C TYR A 112 6.07 -15.16 0.09
N ASN A 113 5.94 -16.33 0.71
CA ASN A 113 7.10 -17.15 1.07
C ASN A 113 7.91 -17.56 -0.17
N ALA A 114 7.27 -17.94 -1.27
CA ALA A 114 7.96 -18.24 -2.52
C ALA A 114 8.76 -17.03 -3.02
N ALA A 115 8.18 -15.83 -2.99
CA ALA A 115 8.87 -14.60 -3.37
C ALA A 115 10.04 -14.27 -2.43
N VAL A 116 9.85 -14.44 -1.11
CA VAL A 116 10.91 -14.21 -0.09
C VAL A 116 12.07 -15.17 -0.27
N GLN A 117 11.80 -16.47 -0.47
CA GLN A 117 12.83 -17.50 -0.70
C GLN A 117 13.63 -17.23 -1.98
N ALA A 118 13.01 -16.62 -2.97
CA ALA A 118 13.68 -16.16 -4.18
C ALA A 118 14.37 -14.78 -4.04
N GLY A 119 14.40 -14.22 -2.83
CA GLY A 119 15.10 -12.99 -2.50
C GLY A 119 14.39 -11.70 -2.93
N TYR A 120 13.07 -11.71 -3.16
CA TYR A 120 12.32 -10.53 -3.59
C TYR A 120 12.05 -9.58 -2.40
N PRO A 121 12.64 -8.36 -2.36
CA PRO A 121 12.63 -7.55 -1.14
C PRO A 121 11.24 -7.08 -0.71
N ALA A 122 10.38 -6.66 -1.67
CA ALA A 122 9.05 -6.14 -1.38
C ALA A 122 8.13 -7.20 -0.73
N ALA A 123 8.37 -8.49 -1.00
CA ALA A 123 7.58 -9.57 -0.41
C ALA A 123 7.75 -9.68 1.11
N LYS A 124 8.92 -9.33 1.64
CA LYS A 124 9.21 -9.44 3.08
C LYS A 124 8.30 -8.56 3.92
N VAL A 125 8.02 -7.34 3.46
CA VAL A 125 7.14 -6.41 4.20
C VAL A 125 5.71 -6.95 4.26
N ASN A 126 5.13 -7.30 3.11
CA ASN A 126 3.76 -7.81 3.08
C ASN A 126 3.61 -9.15 3.78
N PHE A 127 4.65 -9.99 3.74
CA PHE A 127 4.68 -11.25 4.50
C PHE A 127 4.77 -10.97 6.00
N GLY A 128 5.59 -10.00 6.44
CA GLY A 128 5.66 -9.54 7.82
C GLY A 128 4.30 -9.06 8.32
N MET A 129 3.64 -8.16 7.59
CA MET A 129 2.28 -7.70 7.93
C MET A 129 1.27 -8.85 8.05
N LEU A 130 1.39 -9.88 7.20
CA LEU A 130 0.54 -11.06 7.29
C LEU A 130 0.86 -11.87 8.55
N MET A 131 2.15 -12.05 8.90
CA MET A 131 2.57 -12.74 10.12
C MET A 131 2.07 -12.03 11.38
N GLY A 132 2.18 -10.71 11.45
CA GLY A 132 1.64 -9.90 12.56
C GLY A 132 0.14 -10.08 12.73
N ARG A 133 -0.64 -10.04 11.65
CA ARG A 133 -2.09 -10.30 11.70
C ARG A 133 -2.44 -11.72 12.15
N LEU A 134 -1.56 -12.68 11.93
CA LEU A 134 -1.70 -14.05 12.41
C LEU A 134 -1.18 -14.24 13.86
N GLY A 135 -0.64 -13.16 14.47
CA GLY A 135 -0.15 -13.14 15.84
C GLY A 135 1.32 -13.56 16.00
N ASP A 136 2.07 -13.70 14.91
CA ASP A 136 3.51 -14.00 14.95
C ASP A 136 4.34 -12.70 14.82
N GLU A 137 4.32 -11.88 15.86
CA GLU A 137 5.06 -10.61 15.94
C GLU A 137 6.59 -10.80 15.80
N GLN A 138 7.10 -11.95 16.21
CA GLN A 138 8.53 -12.25 16.10
C GLN A 138 8.95 -12.44 14.64
N ALA A 139 8.16 -13.18 13.86
CA ALA A 139 8.37 -13.34 12.43
C ALA A 139 8.17 -12.01 11.69
N GLU A 140 7.15 -11.23 12.06
CA GLU A 140 6.90 -9.89 11.55
C GLU A 140 8.13 -8.98 11.70
N PHE A 141 8.63 -8.86 12.92
CA PHE A 141 9.82 -8.06 13.22
C PHE A 141 11.04 -8.49 12.39
N GLN A 142 11.31 -9.80 12.30
CA GLN A 142 12.44 -10.33 11.54
C GLN A 142 12.34 -9.99 10.05
N LEU A 143 11.15 -10.12 9.48
CA LEU A 143 10.90 -9.81 8.08
C LEU A 143 11.05 -8.31 7.78
N TYR A 144 10.58 -7.43 8.67
CA TYR A 144 10.80 -5.99 8.56
C TYR A 144 12.29 -5.63 8.67
N GLN A 145 13.01 -6.27 9.60
CA GLN A 145 14.44 -6.05 9.74
C GLN A 145 15.22 -6.46 8.48
N GLU A 146 14.91 -7.61 7.91
CA GLU A 146 15.53 -8.06 6.67
C GLU A 146 15.18 -7.17 5.48
N ALA A 147 13.93 -6.68 5.38
CA ALA A 147 13.51 -5.75 4.34
C ALA A 147 14.25 -4.41 4.47
N ALA A 148 14.28 -3.84 5.67
CA ALA A 148 14.96 -2.58 5.96
C ALA A 148 16.47 -2.64 5.67
N LEU A 149 17.13 -3.74 6.03
CA LEU A 149 18.55 -3.96 5.76
C LEU A 149 18.85 -4.12 4.26
N SER A 150 17.86 -4.55 3.48
CA SER A 150 17.97 -4.60 2.01
C SER A 150 17.64 -3.28 1.30
N GLY A 151 17.40 -2.19 2.07
CA GLY A 151 17.09 -0.86 1.53
C GLY A 151 15.61 -0.64 1.18
N ASN A 152 14.71 -1.51 1.64
CA ASN A 152 13.28 -1.30 1.42
C ASN A 152 12.75 -0.21 2.37
N VAL A 153 12.20 0.87 1.81
CA VAL A 153 11.76 2.05 2.56
C VAL A 153 10.60 1.72 3.50
N LEU A 154 9.58 0.99 3.00
CA LEU A 154 8.46 0.55 3.82
C LEU A 154 8.91 -0.42 4.92
N GLY A 155 9.90 -1.27 4.64
CA GLY A 155 10.54 -2.12 5.64
C GLY A 155 11.22 -1.31 6.75
N ALA A 156 11.92 -0.24 6.39
CA ALA A 156 12.53 0.68 7.35
C ALA A 156 11.49 1.40 8.21
N TYR A 157 10.41 1.89 7.60
CA TYR A 157 9.29 2.48 8.32
C TYR A 157 8.67 1.50 9.32
N ASN A 158 8.27 0.30 8.87
CA ASN A 158 7.64 -0.70 9.73
C ASN A 158 8.59 -1.19 10.86
N LEU A 159 9.88 -1.28 10.58
CA LEU A 159 10.87 -1.60 11.62
C LEU A 159 10.98 -0.47 12.66
N GLY A 160 10.85 0.79 12.24
CA GLY A 160 10.74 1.94 13.13
C GLY A 160 9.52 1.82 14.05
N VAL A 161 8.35 1.50 13.50
CA VAL A 161 7.12 1.22 14.26
C VAL A 161 7.33 0.07 15.24
N ALA A 162 7.91 -1.04 14.79
CA ALA A 162 8.16 -2.21 15.63
C ALA A 162 9.07 -1.90 16.82
N TYR A 163 10.11 -1.07 16.64
CA TYR A 163 10.93 -0.61 17.76
C TYR A 163 10.22 0.40 18.66
N ARG A 164 9.37 1.29 18.12
CA ARG A 164 8.59 2.24 18.92
C ARG A 164 7.62 1.51 19.85
N ASP A 165 6.88 0.55 19.32
CA ASP A 165 5.75 -0.10 19.98
C ASP A 165 6.15 -1.40 20.71
N GLY A 166 7.33 -1.96 20.39
CA GLY A 166 7.82 -3.21 20.96
C GLY A 166 7.23 -4.45 20.30
N LEU A 167 6.85 -4.38 19.03
CA LEU A 167 6.29 -5.51 18.27
C LEU A 167 7.41 -6.51 17.95
N GLY A 168 7.28 -7.72 18.48
CA GLY A 168 8.29 -8.77 18.32
C GLY A 168 9.68 -8.45 18.90
N THR A 169 9.83 -7.32 19.60
CA THR A 169 11.08 -6.87 20.23
C THR A 169 10.77 -6.05 21.50
N LYS A 170 11.80 -5.57 22.19
CA LYS A 170 11.60 -4.59 23.25
C LYS A 170 11.52 -3.19 22.64
N PRO A 171 10.65 -2.29 23.17
CA PRO A 171 10.62 -0.89 22.74
C PRO A 171 12.01 -0.24 22.84
N ASP A 172 12.38 0.49 21.79
CA ASP A 172 13.66 1.22 21.70
C ASP A 172 13.46 2.45 20.81
N VAL A 173 13.12 3.58 21.44
CA VAL A 173 12.83 4.82 20.71
C VAL A 173 14.04 5.34 19.91
N SER A 174 15.26 5.13 20.40
CA SER A 174 16.45 5.54 19.65
C SER A 174 16.59 4.78 18.34
N LYS A 175 16.30 3.49 18.33
CA LYS A 175 16.27 2.71 17.11
C LYS A 175 15.08 3.04 16.23
N ALA A 176 13.91 3.30 16.83
CA ALA A 176 12.74 3.75 16.09
C ALA A 176 13.05 5.02 15.29
N LEU A 177 13.60 6.04 15.93
CA LEU A 177 14.01 7.29 15.28
C LEU A 177 15.02 7.05 14.16
N GLN A 178 16.05 6.24 14.38
CA GLN A 178 17.06 5.92 13.36
C GLN A 178 16.43 5.29 12.11
N TRP A 179 15.44 4.40 12.28
CA TRP A 179 14.80 3.74 11.16
C TRP A 179 13.78 4.65 10.46
N PHE A 180 13.03 5.46 11.21
CA PHE A 180 12.17 6.49 10.63
C PHE A 180 13.00 7.54 9.87
N GLU A 181 14.14 8.00 10.40
CA GLU A 181 15.04 8.92 9.70
C GLU A 181 15.53 8.34 8.36
N LYS A 182 15.88 7.05 8.33
CA LYS A 182 16.25 6.37 7.08
C LYS A 182 15.08 6.33 6.08
N ALA A 183 13.87 5.96 6.52
CA ALA A 183 12.71 5.95 5.66
C ALA A 183 12.38 7.37 5.15
N ALA A 184 12.41 8.36 6.03
CA ALA A 184 12.21 9.75 5.68
C ALA A 184 13.27 10.27 4.70
N ALA A 185 14.54 9.90 4.84
CA ALA A 185 15.59 10.29 3.90
C ALA A 185 15.33 9.76 2.47
N GLU A 186 14.69 8.61 2.35
CA GLU A 186 14.28 8.01 1.07
C GLU A 186 12.91 8.50 0.56
N GLY A 187 12.31 9.51 1.24
CA GLY A 187 11.11 10.17 0.78
C GLY A 187 9.80 9.77 1.47
N ASP A 188 9.84 8.88 2.47
CA ASP A 188 8.66 8.49 3.22
C ASP A 188 8.17 9.67 4.09
N ASP A 189 7.00 10.21 3.75
CA ASP A 189 6.37 11.33 4.44
C ASP A 189 5.77 10.91 5.79
N THR A 190 5.26 9.69 5.87
CA THR A 190 4.69 9.12 7.10
C THR A 190 5.76 8.90 8.17
N ALA A 191 6.96 8.48 7.76
CA ALA A 191 8.10 8.38 8.68
C ALA A 191 8.49 9.76 9.24
N ALA A 192 8.56 10.78 8.39
CA ALA A 192 8.82 12.15 8.83
C ALA A 192 7.74 12.65 9.80
N PHE A 193 6.46 12.41 9.50
CA PHE A 193 5.34 12.71 10.38
C PHE A 193 5.50 12.02 11.75
N ASN A 194 5.80 10.72 11.79
CA ASN A 194 5.98 9.99 13.04
C ASN A 194 7.14 10.54 13.90
N ILE A 195 8.24 10.98 13.28
CA ILE A 195 9.31 11.64 14.04
C ILE A 195 8.81 12.95 14.64
N GLY A 196 8.09 13.75 13.86
CA GLY A 196 7.45 14.98 14.35
C GLY A 196 6.57 14.73 15.57
N THR A 197 5.70 13.72 15.49
CA THR A 197 4.79 13.32 16.60
C THR A 197 5.57 12.88 17.85
N ILE A 198 6.67 12.13 17.70
CA ILE A 198 7.50 11.70 18.84
C ILE A 198 8.09 12.90 19.60
N TYR A 199 8.52 13.95 18.90
CA TYR A 199 9.03 15.17 19.54
C TYR A 199 7.93 16.08 20.06
N ASP A 200 6.78 16.13 19.38
CA ASP A 200 5.62 16.93 19.77
C ASP A 200 4.98 16.42 21.07
N GLU A 201 4.71 15.12 21.15
CA GLU A 201 4.09 14.51 22.34
C GLU A 201 5.03 14.48 23.56
N GLY A 202 6.33 14.39 23.37
CA GLY A 202 7.32 14.35 24.44
C GLY A 202 7.21 13.15 25.40
N GLN A 203 6.49 12.08 24.99
CA GLN A 203 6.28 10.89 25.82
C GLN A 203 7.44 9.92 25.77
N LEU A 204 8.04 9.75 24.61
CA LEU A 204 9.13 8.80 24.35
C LEU A 204 10.51 9.46 24.43
N VAL A 205 10.59 10.75 24.13
CA VAL A 205 11.77 11.62 24.24
C VAL A 205 11.33 12.93 24.90
N PRO A 206 12.24 13.78 25.40
CA PRO A 206 11.85 15.13 25.82
C PRO A 206 11.18 15.89 24.68
N GLN A 207 10.07 16.57 24.97
CA GLN A 207 9.34 17.39 24.01
C GLN A 207 10.28 18.43 23.39
N ASP A 208 10.19 18.60 22.08
CA ASP A 208 10.93 19.61 21.32
C ASP A 208 10.08 20.10 20.13
N ASP A 209 9.34 21.19 20.37
CA ASP A 209 8.42 21.77 19.38
C ASP A 209 9.17 22.22 18.12
N GLN A 210 10.44 22.64 18.23
CA GLN A 210 11.23 23.04 17.06
C GLN A 210 11.58 21.86 16.18
N MET A 211 11.92 20.74 16.80
CA MET A 211 12.14 19.48 16.07
C MET A 211 10.84 18.97 15.47
N ALA A 212 9.73 19.01 16.22
CA ALA A 212 8.42 18.61 15.71
C ALA A 212 8.02 19.41 14.47
N ILE A 213 8.11 20.76 14.54
CA ILE A 213 7.82 21.66 13.40
C ILE A 213 8.69 21.30 12.20
N ALA A 214 10.00 21.09 12.37
CA ALA A 214 10.90 20.79 11.27
C ALA A 214 10.53 19.47 10.55
N TRP A 215 10.15 18.44 11.32
CA TRP A 215 9.75 17.16 10.76
C TRP A 215 8.35 17.20 10.15
N TYR A 216 7.39 17.89 10.75
CA TYR A 216 6.07 18.12 10.16
C TYR A 216 6.15 18.93 8.88
N ASP A 217 7.03 19.96 8.82
CA ASP A 217 7.24 20.75 7.58
C ASP A 217 7.78 19.87 6.46
N LEU A 218 8.75 18.99 6.77
CA LEU A 218 9.25 18.01 5.81
C LEU A 218 8.15 17.05 5.31
N ALA A 219 7.31 16.54 6.22
CA ALA A 219 6.21 15.64 5.88
C ALA A 219 5.14 16.37 5.04
N ALA A 220 4.75 17.58 5.44
CA ALA A 220 3.78 18.41 4.72
C ALA A 220 4.23 18.77 3.30
N GLN A 221 5.51 19.12 3.11
CA GLN A 221 6.10 19.37 1.77
C GLN A 221 6.02 18.14 0.86
N ARG A 222 5.91 16.94 1.42
CA ARG A 222 5.74 15.69 0.68
C ARG A 222 4.29 15.26 0.51
N GLY A 223 3.36 16.05 1.04
CA GLY A 223 1.93 15.83 0.87
C GLY A 223 1.24 15.15 2.05
N ASN A 224 1.92 14.94 3.18
CA ASN A 224 1.29 14.37 4.38
C ASN A 224 0.27 15.34 4.97
N THR A 225 -1.01 14.95 4.94
CA THR A 225 -2.13 15.80 5.36
C THR A 225 -2.18 15.99 6.87
N ASP A 226 -1.84 14.96 7.65
CA ASP A 226 -1.82 15.02 9.12
C ASP A 226 -0.74 16.02 9.59
N ALA A 227 0.42 16.03 8.93
CA ALA A 227 1.46 17.01 9.19
C ALA A 227 1.01 18.45 8.86
N MET A 228 0.29 18.65 7.75
CA MET A 228 -0.30 19.96 7.42
C MET A 228 -1.27 20.42 8.49
N VAL A 229 -2.12 19.52 8.99
CA VAL A 229 -3.07 19.82 10.09
C VAL A 229 -2.33 20.20 11.36
N ASN A 230 -1.32 19.42 11.77
CA ASN A 230 -0.55 19.70 12.99
C ASN A 230 0.21 21.03 12.88
N LEU A 231 0.84 21.33 11.76
CA LEU A 231 1.44 22.66 11.53
C LEU A 231 0.39 23.77 11.56
N GLY A 232 -0.78 23.54 11.01
CA GLY A 232 -1.91 24.47 11.09
C GLY A 232 -2.29 24.78 12.54
N LEU A 233 -2.39 23.77 13.40
CA LEU A 233 -2.65 23.92 14.83
C LEU A 233 -1.53 24.67 15.55
N MET A 234 -0.26 24.35 15.27
CA MET A 234 0.89 25.04 15.86
C MET A 234 0.95 26.52 15.46
N TYR A 235 0.65 26.87 14.20
CA TYR A 235 0.51 28.27 13.79
C TYR A 235 -0.71 28.95 14.37
N GLU A 236 -1.82 28.25 14.63
CA GLU A 236 -3.02 28.81 15.23
C GLU A 236 -2.80 29.11 16.72
N THR A 237 -2.17 28.20 17.46
CA THR A 237 -1.94 28.30 18.91
C THR A 237 -0.70 29.11 19.28
N GLY A 238 0.31 29.12 18.41
CA GLY A 238 1.63 29.67 18.70
C GLY A 238 2.52 28.70 19.49
N GLU A 239 2.23 27.41 19.44
CA GLU A 239 3.04 26.37 20.08
C GLU A 239 4.34 26.13 19.32
N GLY A 240 5.46 26.33 19.99
CA GLY A 240 6.80 26.22 19.38
C GLY A 240 7.12 27.23 18.28
N ILE A 241 6.16 28.02 17.79
CA ILE A 241 6.33 28.99 16.72
C ILE A 241 5.45 30.23 16.98
N ALA A 242 5.82 31.38 16.41
CA ALA A 242 4.95 32.56 16.53
C ALA A 242 3.59 32.30 15.86
N ALA A 243 2.50 32.58 16.57
CA ALA A 243 1.15 32.44 16.05
C ALA A 243 0.97 33.24 14.75
N ASP A 244 0.42 32.58 13.72
CA ASP A 244 0.15 33.16 12.41
C ASP A 244 -1.11 32.53 11.81
N ALA A 245 -2.24 33.17 12.02
CA ALA A 245 -3.53 32.68 11.57
C ALA A 245 -3.64 32.53 10.04
N LYS A 246 -2.87 33.31 9.26
CA LYS A 246 -2.86 33.16 7.79
C LYS A 246 -2.10 31.92 7.35
N LYS A 247 -0.97 31.62 8.02
CA LYS A 247 -0.23 30.38 7.76
C LYS A 247 -1.03 29.16 8.24
N ALA A 248 -1.69 29.25 9.38
CA ALA A 248 -2.61 28.21 9.85
C ALA A 248 -3.69 27.92 8.79
N ALA A 249 -4.35 28.97 8.27
CA ALA A 249 -5.35 28.81 7.22
C ALA A 249 -4.79 28.19 5.93
N GLU A 250 -3.57 28.54 5.56
CA GLU A 250 -2.90 27.95 4.38
C GLU A 250 -2.62 26.46 4.57
N MET A 251 -2.14 26.04 5.73
CA MET A 251 -1.92 24.63 6.05
C MET A 251 -3.24 23.83 6.03
N TYR A 252 -4.28 24.36 6.65
CA TYR A 252 -5.60 23.73 6.64
C TYR A 252 -6.21 23.66 5.23
N ARG A 253 -6.02 24.70 4.40
CA ARG A 253 -6.45 24.70 3.00
C ARG A 253 -5.78 23.57 2.23
N GLN A 254 -4.46 23.44 2.36
CA GLN A 254 -3.69 22.39 1.66
C GLN A 254 -4.12 21.00 2.13
N ALA A 255 -4.32 20.77 3.43
CA ALA A 255 -4.84 19.52 3.95
C ALA A 255 -6.22 19.19 3.36
N GLY A 256 -7.13 20.17 3.34
CA GLY A 256 -8.48 20.01 2.77
C GLY A 256 -8.48 19.73 1.28
N GLU A 257 -7.61 20.39 0.48
CA GLU A 257 -7.44 20.12 -0.95
C GLU A 257 -6.90 18.70 -1.23
N ASN A 258 -6.14 18.15 -0.29
CA ASN A 258 -5.66 16.77 -0.32
C ASN A 258 -6.65 15.76 0.31
N GLY A 259 -7.86 16.20 0.66
CA GLY A 259 -8.95 15.34 1.10
C GLY A 259 -9.12 15.22 2.62
N ASP A 260 -8.33 15.96 3.43
CA ASP A 260 -8.51 15.97 4.87
C ASP A 260 -9.72 16.80 5.29
N LEU A 261 -10.71 16.14 5.91
CA LEU A 261 -11.99 16.78 6.27
C LEU A 261 -11.84 17.79 7.42
N PHE A 262 -10.92 17.53 8.34
CA PHE A 262 -10.69 18.46 9.47
C PHE A 262 -9.99 19.73 8.99
N GLY A 263 -8.97 19.60 8.12
CA GLY A 263 -8.31 20.74 7.48
C GLY A 263 -9.30 21.58 6.68
N ALA A 264 -10.14 20.94 5.86
CA ALA A 264 -11.20 21.64 5.14
C ALA A 264 -12.16 22.40 6.05
N TYR A 265 -12.62 21.77 7.14
CA TYR A 265 -13.47 22.39 8.14
C TYR A 265 -12.80 23.60 8.82
N LYS A 266 -11.57 23.44 9.28
CA LYS A 266 -10.80 24.52 9.92
C LYS A 266 -10.57 25.70 8.97
N PHE A 267 -10.28 25.43 7.69
CA PHE A 267 -10.15 26.47 6.69
C PHE A 267 -11.45 27.27 6.50
N LEU A 268 -12.60 26.58 6.36
CA LEU A 268 -13.91 27.22 6.26
C LEU A 268 -14.22 28.08 7.50
N GLN A 269 -13.91 27.59 8.69
CA GLN A 269 -14.06 28.37 9.93
C GLN A 269 -13.23 29.67 9.91
N MET A 270 -11.99 29.62 9.39
CA MET A 270 -11.14 30.81 9.25
C MET A 270 -11.66 31.81 8.20
N GLN A 271 -12.35 31.34 7.17
CA GLN A 271 -13.09 32.19 6.22
C GLN A 271 -14.26 32.89 6.89
N GLU A 272 -15.07 32.18 7.67
CA GLU A 272 -16.18 32.77 8.45
C GLU A 272 -15.72 33.84 9.44
N LEU A 273 -14.54 33.66 10.02
CA LEU A 273 -13.90 34.63 10.90
C LEU A 273 -13.24 35.80 10.18
N GLY A 274 -13.24 35.81 8.83
CA GLY A 274 -12.64 36.86 8.02
C GLY A 274 -11.11 36.90 8.01
N ILE A 275 -10.45 35.83 8.45
CA ILE A 275 -8.97 35.70 8.45
C ILE A 275 -8.45 35.56 7.03
N VAL A 276 -9.19 34.83 6.20
CA VAL A 276 -8.94 34.64 4.76
C VAL A 276 -10.20 34.98 3.96
N PRO A 277 -10.06 35.36 2.66
CA PRO A 277 -11.20 35.73 1.84
C PRO A 277 -12.25 34.62 1.69
N ALA A 278 -13.52 35.00 1.62
CA ALA A 278 -14.62 34.07 1.35
C ALA A 278 -14.61 33.60 -0.12
N PRO A 279 -15.30 32.49 -0.47
CA PRO A 279 -15.27 31.85 -1.80
C PRO A 279 -15.77 32.66 -3.00
N SER A 280 -16.20 33.89 -2.82
CA SER A 280 -16.63 34.79 -3.91
C SER A 280 -15.48 35.39 -4.74
N ASP A 281 -14.23 35.09 -4.37
CA ASP A 281 -13.05 35.47 -5.15
C ASP A 281 -12.83 34.42 -6.26
N PRO A 282 -12.95 34.81 -7.56
CA PRO A 282 -12.75 33.90 -8.68
C PRO A 282 -11.31 33.37 -8.83
N SER A 283 -10.40 33.75 -7.95
CA SER A 283 -9.02 33.22 -7.88
C SER A 283 -8.88 31.97 -7.00
N MET A 284 -9.95 31.55 -6.31
CA MET A 284 -9.93 30.36 -5.46
C MET A 284 -10.17 29.07 -6.25
N PRO A 285 -9.44 27.99 -5.98
CA PRO A 285 -9.65 26.69 -6.64
C PRO A 285 -11.08 26.16 -6.38
N GLU A 286 -11.74 25.64 -7.43
CA GLU A 286 -13.13 25.15 -7.38
C GLU A 286 -13.35 23.93 -6.42
N GLY A 287 -12.29 23.28 -5.94
CA GLY A 287 -12.35 22.02 -5.20
C GLY A 287 -12.92 22.13 -3.77
N VAL A 288 -12.66 23.23 -3.05
CA VAL A 288 -13.06 23.39 -1.64
C VAL A 288 -14.51 23.81 -1.49
N ASN A 289 -15.11 24.42 -2.51
CA ASN A 289 -16.50 24.89 -2.51
C ASN A 289 -17.55 23.78 -2.61
N SER A 290 -17.18 22.56 -2.93
CA SER A 290 -18.13 21.42 -3.06
C SER A 290 -18.33 20.62 -1.77
N LEU A 291 -17.51 20.85 -0.74
CA LEU A 291 -17.63 20.20 0.57
C LEU A 291 -18.62 20.98 1.44
N VAL A 292 -19.90 20.70 1.31
CA VAL A 292 -20.92 21.15 2.28
C VAL A 292 -20.82 20.27 3.53
N LEU A 293 -19.81 20.53 4.36
CA LEU A 293 -19.66 19.89 5.67
C LEU A 293 -20.65 20.51 6.64
N LYS A 294 -21.50 19.70 7.28
CA LYS A 294 -22.33 20.15 8.40
C LYS A 294 -21.54 20.06 9.70
N PRO A 295 -21.82 20.93 10.69
CA PRO A 295 -21.15 20.91 12.01
C PRO A 295 -21.37 19.64 12.84
N GLY A 296 -21.48 18.49 12.28
CA GLY A 296 -21.64 17.19 12.91
C GLY A 296 -20.97 16.09 12.12
N ASP A 297 -20.43 16.42 10.96
CA ASP A 297 -19.80 15.45 10.06
C ASP A 297 -18.29 15.30 10.32
N VAL A 298 -17.74 16.11 11.25
CA VAL A 298 -16.30 16.10 11.58
C VAL A 298 -16.15 15.71 13.04
N GLU A 299 -15.69 14.50 13.28
CA GLU A 299 -15.16 14.13 14.58
C GLU A 299 -13.89 14.95 14.84
N THR A 300 -13.81 15.64 15.98
CA THR A 300 -12.55 16.27 16.39
C THR A 300 -11.52 15.17 16.51
N PRO A 301 -10.33 15.32 15.90
CA PRO A 301 -9.29 14.33 16.07
C PRO A 301 -8.98 14.23 17.58
N THR A 302 -9.35 13.11 18.17
CA THR A 302 -8.65 12.63 19.35
C THR A 302 -7.24 12.41 18.84
N THR A 303 -6.27 13.17 19.42
CA THR A 303 -4.83 13.07 19.15
C THR A 303 -4.50 11.86 18.30
N VAL A 304 -4.18 12.10 17.01
CA VAL A 304 -3.95 11.04 16.01
C VAL A 304 -2.68 10.28 16.41
N GLY A 305 -2.83 9.44 17.36
CA GLY A 305 -1.83 8.54 17.92
C GLY A 305 -2.43 7.18 18.18
N LYS A 306 -3.36 6.70 17.32
CA LYS A 306 -3.81 5.30 17.39
C LYS A 306 -4.58 4.94 16.13
N GLU A 307 -4.13 3.85 15.54
CA GLU A 307 -4.69 3.01 14.49
C GLU A 307 -4.17 3.31 13.07
N ILE A 308 -3.07 2.61 12.77
CA ILE A 308 -2.82 2.03 11.44
C ILE A 308 -2.94 0.52 11.58
#